data_02060efed9b0bbb15756ae5b5ca1e9ff
#
_entry.id   02060efed9b0bbb15756ae5b5ca1e9ff
#
_cell.length_a   1.000
_cell.length_b   1.000
_cell.length_c   1.000
_cell.angle_alpha   90.00
_cell.angle_beta   90.00
_cell.angle_gamma   90.00
#
_symmetry.space_group_name_H-M   'P 1'
#
loop_
_entity.id
_entity.type
_entity.pdbx_description
1 polymer ?
#
loop_
_entity_poly.entity_id
_entity_poly.type
_entity_poly.pdbx_seq_one_letter_code
_entity_poly.pdbx_strand_id
1 'polypeptide(L)'
;AISGLSEQMAPGDIASLSRSDELAFRATFDDGQQPSREQLYWRALVLDRYDGRTWRFSKRDQSVDWFPTERPVPTGTDGVLNYEIIQEATGKRWLYTLRHGTALERGIGVTAAGVLINRRPVYQRKRYQGLGLRRELVRQTLDSQQRQHNLDVSAGGNPRTREWVAGLVASSETPMDLVNTLIDYFRNQGFLYTLKPPALGNNDIDAFLFDTRLGFCAHYAGAFVYASRLAGIPARVVTGYQGGEWNEAENYLTVRQYDAHAWAEIWLEGTGWVRVDPTAVVAPDRIQFGLEQALQEEGSFMEDKLLSPGRI
;
A
#
# COMPACT_ATOMS: atom_id res chain seq x y z
N ALA A 1 -15.47 -19.54 -3.56
CA ALA A 1 -15.28 -18.22 -4.18
C ALA A 1 -13.80 -17.85 -4.01
N ILE A 2 -13.14 -17.44 -5.09
CA ILE A 2 -11.76 -16.97 -5.03
C ILE A 2 -11.80 -15.59 -4.40
N SER A 3 -11.24 -15.45 -3.20
CA SER A 3 -11.11 -14.16 -2.51
C SER A 3 -9.72 -13.57 -2.72
N GLY A 4 -9.59 -12.28 -2.62
CA GLY A 4 -8.32 -11.59 -2.76
C GLY A 4 -8.48 -10.12 -3.13
N LEU A 5 -7.36 -9.47 -3.40
CA LEU A 5 -7.33 -8.07 -3.83
C LEU A 5 -8.06 -7.88 -5.16
N SER A 6 -8.68 -6.72 -5.33
CA SER A 6 -9.38 -6.34 -6.56
C SER A 6 -8.73 -5.14 -7.26
N GLU A 7 -9.12 -4.87 -8.49
CA GLU A 7 -8.63 -3.73 -9.29
C GLU A 7 -9.09 -2.38 -8.76
N GLN A 8 -9.80 -2.36 -7.66
CA GLN A 8 -10.29 -1.15 -7.02
C GLN A 8 -10.21 -1.27 -5.51
N MET A 9 -10.19 -0.12 -4.84
CA MET A 9 -10.30 0.01 -3.40
C MET A 9 -11.40 1.03 -3.10
N ALA A 10 -12.56 0.51 -2.73
CA ALA A 10 -13.65 1.28 -2.14
C ALA A 10 -13.59 1.16 -0.61
N PRO A 11 -14.29 2.05 0.11
CA PRO A 11 -14.45 1.87 1.55
C PRO A 11 -15.02 0.49 1.87
N GLY A 12 -14.32 -0.28 2.70
CA GLY A 12 -14.72 -1.62 3.13
C GLY A 12 -14.06 -2.79 2.40
N ASP A 13 -13.44 -2.60 1.24
CA ASP A 13 -12.83 -3.71 0.49
C ASP A 13 -11.68 -4.38 1.28
N ILE A 14 -10.75 -3.58 1.81
CA ILE A 14 -9.67 -4.10 2.66
C ILE A 14 -10.20 -4.65 3.98
N ALA A 15 -11.20 -4.00 4.58
CA ALA A 15 -11.81 -4.48 5.82
C ALA A 15 -12.44 -5.87 5.66
N SER A 16 -13.04 -6.16 4.51
CA SER A 16 -13.56 -7.48 4.18
C SER A 16 -12.48 -8.54 4.14
N LEU A 17 -11.35 -8.27 3.48
CA LEU A 17 -10.21 -9.19 3.44
C LEU A 17 -9.58 -9.39 4.82
N SER A 18 -9.57 -8.37 5.65
CA SER A 18 -9.02 -8.41 7.01
C SER A 18 -9.73 -9.40 7.94
N ARG A 19 -10.87 -9.91 7.55
CA ARG A 19 -11.65 -10.93 8.29
C ARG A 19 -11.41 -12.35 7.81
N SER A 20 -10.59 -12.55 6.78
CA SER A 20 -10.32 -13.85 6.20
C SER A 20 -8.94 -14.35 6.58
N ASP A 21 -8.87 -15.59 7.09
CA ASP A 21 -7.62 -16.30 7.38
C ASP A 21 -7.15 -17.18 6.22
N GLU A 22 -7.80 -17.08 5.06
CA GLU A 22 -7.39 -17.81 3.87
C GLU A 22 -5.95 -17.46 3.47
N LEU A 23 -5.22 -18.46 3.00
CA LEU A 23 -3.86 -18.30 2.52
C LEU A 23 -3.85 -17.46 1.24
N ALA A 24 -3.02 -16.42 1.20
CA ALA A 24 -2.74 -15.67 -0.01
C ALA A 24 -1.53 -16.26 -0.74
N PHE A 25 -0.42 -16.39 -0.06
CA PHE A 25 0.81 -16.98 -0.59
C PHE A 25 1.77 -17.36 0.53
N ARG A 26 2.80 -18.12 0.16
CA ARG A 26 3.98 -18.39 0.98
C ARG A 26 5.22 -17.85 0.28
N ALA A 27 6.21 -17.44 1.07
CA ALA A 27 7.47 -16.96 0.57
C ALA A 27 8.65 -17.60 1.30
N THR A 28 9.70 -17.91 0.56
CA THR A 28 10.99 -18.34 1.10
C THR A 28 12.07 -17.42 0.57
N PHE A 29 13.05 -17.10 1.41
CA PHE A 29 14.17 -16.25 1.03
C PHE A 29 15.44 -17.09 0.91
N ASP A 30 16.35 -16.67 0.05
CA ASP A 30 17.67 -17.27 -0.07
C ASP A 30 18.45 -17.12 1.26
N ASP A 31 19.43 -17.96 1.47
CA ASP A 31 20.17 -18.15 2.70
C ASP A 31 20.45 -16.86 3.50
N GLY A 32 19.90 -16.81 4.72
CA GLY A 32 20.14 -15.73 5.68
C GLY A 32 19.49 -14.39 5.36
N GLN A 33 18.71 -14.29 4.30
CA GLN A 33 18.04 -13.06 3.88
C GLN A 33 16.60 -12.96 4.43
N GLN A 34 16.43 -12.99 5.74
CA GLN A 34 15.10 -12.74 6.33
C GLN A 34 14.92 -11.25 6.61
N PRO A 35 14.12 -10.52 5.80
CA PRO A 35 13.77 -9.15 6.13
C PRO A 35 12.96 -9.10 7.43
N SER A 36 13.09 -8.01 8.20
CA SER A 36 12.20 -7.76 9.31
C SER A 36 10.77 -7.57 8.84
N ARG A 37 9.79 -7.84 9.71
CA ARG A 37 8.36 -7.69 9.37
C ARG A 37 8.04 -6.30 8.83
N GLU A 38 8.65 -5.27 9.34
CA GLU A 38 8.49 -3.87 8.93
C GLU A 38 8.92 -3.61 7.48
N GLN A 39 9.74 -4.46 6.90
CA GLN A 39 10.21 -4.38 5.52
C GLN A 39 9.35 -5.22 4.56
N LEU A 40 8.43 -6.01 5.05
CA LEU A 40 7.63 -6.94 4.26
C LEU A 40 6.38 -6.25 3.69
N TYR A 41 6.59 -5.38 2.71
CA TYR A 41 5.54 -4.77 1.90
C TYR A 41 5.47 -5.47 0.55
N TRP A 42 4.48 -6.33 0.40
CA TRP A 42 4.24 -7.12 -0.80
C TRP A 42 3.32 -6.36 -1.75
N ARG A 43 3.91 -5.72 -2.75
CA ARG A 43 3.17 -4.94 -3.75
C ARG A 43 2.39 -5.88 -4.67
N ALA A 44 1.12 -5.57 -4.91
CA ALA A 44 0.28 -6.26 -5.87
C ALA A 44 -0.22 -5.30 -6.95
N LEU A 45 -0.88 -4.22 -6.58
CA LEU A 45 -1.50 -3.28 -7.50
C LEU A 45 -1.13 -1.84 -7.16
N VAL A 46 -1.12 -1.01 -8.20
CA VAL A 46 -1.04 0.45 -8.10
C VAL A 46 -2.39 1.01 -8.54
N LEU A 47 -3.03 1.76 -7.66
CA LEU A 47 -4.31 2.41 -7.88
C LEU A 47 -4.07 3.91 -8.00
N ASP A 48 -4.07 4.40 -9.21
CA ASP A 48 -3.68 5.78 -9.53
C ASP A 48 -4.85 6.67 -9.94
N ARG A 49 -6.06 6.11 -10.10
CA ARG A 49 -7.26 6.84 -10.49
C ARG A 49 -8.25 6.94 -9.33
N TYR A 50 -8.62 8.17 -8.98
CA TYR A 50 -9.60 8.47 -7.94
C TYR A 50 -10.85 9.11 -8.51
N ASP A 51 -12.03 8.56 -8.25
CA ASP A 51 -13.31 9.04 -8.76
C ASP A 51 -14.13 9.87 -7.74
N GLY A 52 -13.52 10.21 -6.60
CA GLY A 52 -14.16 10.90 -5.48
C GLY A 52 -14.56 9.97 -4.33
N ARG A 53 -14.50 8.66 -4.52
CA ARG A 53 -14.82 7.66 -3.51
C ARG A 53 -13.92 6.42 -3.59
N THR A 54 -13.62 5.96 -4.79
CA THR A 54 -12.93 4.70 -5.05
C THR A 54 -11.63 4.97 -5.77
N TRP A 55 -10.57 4.32 -5.34
CA TRP A 55 -9.30 4.24 -6.04
C TRP A 55 -9.31 3.06 -6.99
N ARG A 56 -8.85 3.26 -8.23
CA ARG A 56 -8.89 2.26 -9.29
C ARG A 56 -7.56 2.12 -10.00
N PHE A 57 -7.34 0.94 -10.52
CA PHE A 57 -6.26 0.68 -11.47
C PHE A 57 -6.57 1.35 -12.82
N SER A 58 -5.59 2.07 -13.36
CA SER A 58 -5.71 2.65 -14.70
C SER A 58 -5.34 1.63 -15.76
N LYS A 59 -6.25 1.40 -16.70
CA LYS A 59 -6.01 0.53 -17.86
C LYS A 59 -5.22 1.22 -18.97
N ARG A 60 -4.92 2.51 -18.86
CA ARG A 60 -4.35 3.31 -19.95
C ARG A 60 -2.86 3.06 -20.18
N ASP A 61 -2.13 2.69 -19.18
CA ASP A 61 -0.69 2.41 -19.28
C ASP A 61 -0.47 0.91 -19.27
N GLN A 62 -0.59 0.31 -20.45
CA GLN A 62 -0.49 -1.14 -20.65
C GLN A 62 0.85 -1.58 -21.24
N SER A 63 1.86 -0.73 -21.23
CA SER A 63 3.19 -1.16 -21.61
C SER A 63 3.71 -2.16 -20.57
N VAL A 64 4.15 -3.31 -21.04
CA VAL A 64 4.66 -4.38 -20.19
C VAL A 64 6.01 -4.82 -20.70
N ASP A 65 7.00 -4.73 -19.84
CA ASP A 65 8.32 -5.32 -20.08
C ASP A 65 8.26 -6.81 -19.68
N TRP A 66 8.20 -7.69 -20.67
CA TRP A 66 8.15 -9.13 -20.42
C TRP A 66 9.53 -9.72 -20.20
N PHE A 67 9.64 -10.68 -19.26
CA PHE A 67 10.89 -11.41 -19.09
C PHE A 67 11.11 -12.44 -20.23
N PRO A 68 12.34 -12.64 -20.75
CA PRO A 68 13.53 -11.89 -20.44
C PRO A 68 13.45 -10.46 -20.99
N THR A 69 13.75 -9.49 -20.14
CA THR A 69 13.82 -8.09 -20.56
C THR A 69 15.21 -7.80 -21.13
N GLU A 70 15.33 -6.78 -21.96
CA GLU A 70 16.64 -6.29 -22.42
C GLU A 70 17.45 -5.66 -21.28
N ARG A 71 16.82 -5.39 -20.15
CA ARG A 71 17.45 -4.84 -18.96
C ARG A 71 18.11 -5.98 -18.18
N PRO A 72 19.44 -5.94 -18.03
CA PRO A 72 20.11 -6.95 -17.21
C PRO A 72 19.61 -6.86 -15.78
N VAL A 73 19.23 -8.00 -15.21
CA VAL A 73 18.97 -8.10 -13.78
C VAL A 73 20.30 -7.86 -13.06
N PRO A 74 20.36 -6.93 -12.10
CA PRO A 74 21.57 -6.72 -11.31
C PRO A 74 21.95 -8.01 -10.60
N THR A 75 23.10 -8.58 -10.95
CA THR A 75 23.66 -9.77 -10.30
C THR A 75 24.80 -9.36 -9.38
N GLY A 76 24.85 -9.98 -8.21
CA GLY A 76 25.96 -9.78 -7.27
C GLY A 76 25.99 -8.44 -6.55
N THR A 77 24.89 -7.68 -6.56
CA THR A 77 24.79 -6.40 -5.86
C THR A 77 24.21 -6.57 -4.45
N ASP A 78 24.88 -5.97 -3.46
CA ASP A 78 24.39 -5.92 -2.09
C ASP A 78 22.99 -5.30 -2.04
N GLY A 79 22.09 -5.95 -1.30
CA GLY A 79 20.73 -5.47 -1.06
C GLY A 79 19.70 -5.87 -2.12
N VAL A 80 20.01 -6.78 -3.02
CA VAL A 80 19.02 -7.51 -3.82
C VAL A 80 18.46 -8.66 -2.99
N LEU A 81 17.12 -8.70 -2.84
CA LEU A 81 16.44 -9.81 -2.17
C LEU A 81 16.02 -10.85 -3.21
N ASN A 82 16.45 -12.09 -3.00
CA ASN A 82 16.01 -13.23 -3.78
C ASN A 82 15.00 -14.03 -2.96
N TYR A 83 13.85 -14.29 -3.54
CA TYR A 83 12.79 -15.04 -2.88
C TYR A 83 11.98 -15.86 -3.86
N GLU A 84 11.39 -16.93 -3.35
CA GLU A 84 10.41 -17.74 -4.07
C GLU A 84 9.04 -17.48 -3.48
N ILE A 85 8.03 -17.29 -4.32
CA ILE A 85 6.63 -17.21 -3.93
C ILE A 85 5.87 -18.41 -4.46
N ILE A 86 5.03 -18.97 -3.60
CA ILE A 86 4.00 -19.94 -3.97
C ILE A 86 2.66 -19.27 -3.66
N GLN A 87 2.02 -18.75 -4.71
CA GLN A 87 0.78 -18.00 -4.58
C GLN A 87 -0.42 -18.89 -4.89
N GLU A 88 -1.50 -18.71 -4.13
CA GLU A 88 -2.77 -19.35 -4.38
C GLU A 88 -3.45 -18.79 -5.64
N ALA A 89 -4.40 -19.54 -6.20
CA ALA A 89 -5.16 -19.12 -7.35
C ALA A 89 -6.02 -17.88 -7.03
N THR A 90 -5.96 -16.87 -7.88
CA THR A 90 -6.70 -15.62 -7.72
C THR A 90 -7.69 -15.36 -8.86
N GLY A 91 -7.51 -16.03 -10.00
CA GLY A 91 -8.22 -15.72 -11.23
C GLY A 91 -7.81 -14.37 -11.85
N LYS A 92 -6.76 -13.74 -11.33
CA LYS A 92 -6.24 -12.44 -11.73
C LYS A 92 -4.83 -12.58 -12.30
N ARG A 93 -4.36 -11.53 -12.99
CA ARG A 93 -3.05 -11.55 -13.65
C ARG A 93 -1.91 -11.03 -12.79
N TRP A 94 -2.17 -10.18 -11.78
CA TRP A 94 -1.11 -9.62 -10.95
C TRP A 94 -0.50 -10.66 -10.01
N LEU A 95 0.80 -10.47 -9.76
CA LEU A 95 1.61 -11.25 -8.85
C LEU A 95 2.13 -10.32 -7.75
N TYR A 96 2.76 -10.91 -6.74
CA TYR A 96 3.30 -10.16 -5.60
C TYR A 96 4.79 -9.97 -5.71
N THR A 97 5.28 -8.80 -5.30
CA THR A 97 6.70 -8.49 -5.29
C THR A 97 7.08 -7.62 -4.10
N LEU A 98 8.24 -7.89 -3.52
CA LEU A 98 8.86 -6.98 -2.56
C LEU A 98 9.57 -5.85 -3.28
N ARG A 99 9.40 -4.63 -2.78
CA ARG A 99 10.02 -3.43 -3.36
C ARG A 99 9.57 -3.24 -4.82
N HIS A 100 10.33 -2.51 -5.60
CA HIS A 100 10.16 -2.44 -7.05
C HIS A 100 10.90 -3.62 -7.69
N GLY A 101 10.27 -4.77 -7.65
CA GLY A 101 10.88 -6.03 -8.03
C GLY A 101 10.50 -6.53 -9.41
N THR A 102 11.09 -7.63 -9.78
CA THR A 102 10.81 -8.37 -11.00
C THR A 102 10.80 -9.87 -10.70
N ALA A 103 10.59 -10.69 -11.72
CA ALA A 103 10.70 -12.14 -11.65
C ALA A 103 11.52 -12.66 -12.81
N LEU A 104 12.11 -13.86 -12.62
CA LEU A 104 13.03 -14.48 -13.56
C LEU A 104 12.36 -15.62 -14.35
N GLU A 105 11.15 -15.37 -14.86
CA GLU A 105 10.37 -16.42 -15.52
C GLU A 105 9.69 -15.90 -16.78
N ARG A 106 9.73 -16.69 -17.85
CA ARG A 106 8.97 -16.39 -19.06
C ARG A 106 7.46 -16.29 -18.78
N GLY A 107 6.80 -15.33 -19.40
CA GLY A 107 5.38 -15.11 -19.22
C GLY A 107 5.05 -14.23 -18.02
N ILE A 108 6.07 -13.74 -17.33
CA ILE A 108 5.95 -12.70 -16.30
C ILE A 108 6.55 -11.40 -16.83
N GLY A 109 5.91 -10.28 -16.53
CA GLY A 109 6.36 -8.97 -16.92
C GLY A 109 6.06 -7.92 -15.87
N VAL A 110 6.61 -6.72 -16.07
CA VAL A 110 6.42 -5.56 -15.20
C VAL A 110 5.77 -4.45 -15.98
N THR A 111 4.68 -3.91 -15.48
CA THR A 111 4.01 -2.73 -16.06
C THR A 111 4.81 -1.45 -15.81
N ALA A 112 4.50 -0.38 -16.53
CA ALA A 112 5.10 0.93 -16.30
C ALA A 112 4.88 1.45 -14.87
N ALA A 113 3.77 1.09 -14.23
CA ALA A 113 3.48 1.40 -12.83
C ALA A 113 4.26 0.50 -11.83
N GLY A 114 5.03 -0.46 -12.31
CA GLY A 114 5.80 -1.38 -11.46
C GLY A 114 4.98 -2.53 -10.91
N VAL A 115 3.88 -2.88 -11.54
CA VAL A 115 3.06 -4.06 -11.18
C VAL A 115 3.59 -5.28 -11.89
N LEU A 116 3.85 -6.35 -11.14
CA LEU A 116 4.26 -7.63 -11.68
C LEU A 116 3.05 -8.39 -12.16
N ILE A 117 3.02 -8.78 -13.43
CA ILE A 117 1.87 -9.48 -14.01
C ILE A 117 2.27 -10.78 -14.72
N ASN A 118 1.39 -11.74 -14.66
CA ASN A 118 1.46 -12.97 -15.43
C ASN A 118 0.74 -12.79 -16.77
N ARG A 119 1.22 -13.46 -17.80
CA ARG A 119 0.59 -13.37 -19.14
C ARG A 119 -0.85 -13.87 -19.14
N ARG A 120 -1.14 -14.88 -18.33
CA ARG A 120 -2.48 -15.46 -18.14
C ARG A 120 -2.97 -15.27 -16.71
N PRO A 121 -4.30 -15.21 -16.48
CA PRO A 121 -4.80 -15.22 -15.10
C PRO A 121 -4.35 -16.46 -14.33
N VAL A 122 -4.12 -16.29 -13.04
CA VAL A 122 -3.62 -17.33 -12.13
C VAL A 122 -4.82 -18.17 -11.65
N TYR A 123 -5.16 -19.21 -12.37
CA TYR A 123 -6.27 -20.13 -12.04
C TYR A 123 -5.87 -21.31 -11.18
N GLN A 124 -4.57 -21.53 -11.01
CA GLN A 124 -3.99 -22.57 -10.18
C GLN A 124 -2.87 -22.00 -9.34
N ARG A 125 -2.49 -22.70 -8.28
CA ARG A 125 -1.34 -22.34 -7.46
C ARG A 125 -0.11 -22.15 -8.35
N LYS A 126 0.58 -21.03 -8.19
CA LYS A 126 1.72 -20.66 -9.01
C LYS A 126 2.95 -20.40 -8.17
N ARG A 127 4.06 -21.04 -8.59
CA ARG A 127 5.40 -20.81 -8.04
C ARG A 127 6.18 -19.91 -8.98
N TYR A 128 6.90 -18.95 -8.43
CA TYR A 128 7.83 -18.12 -9.21
C TYR A 128 8.95 -17.56 -8.33
N GLN A 129 10.09 -17.28 -8.98
CA GLN A 129 11.26 -16.64 -8.37
C GLN A 129 11.14 -15.12 -8.53
N GLY A 130 11.27 -14.39 -7.44
CA GLY A 130 11.23 -12.94 -7.41
C GLY A 130 12.56 -12.32 -7.01
N LEU A 131 12.77 -11.10 -7.49
CA LEU A 131 13.89 -10.24 -7.11
C LEU A 131 13.35 -8.93 -6.57
N GLY A 132 13.63 -8.64 -5.31
CA GLY A 132 13.37 -7.35 -4.69
C GLY A 132 14.57 -6.43 -4.87
N LEU A 133 14.47 -5.45 -5.75
CA LEU A 133 15.56 -4.52 -6.04
C LEU A 133 15.53 -3.34 -5.09
N ARG A 134 16.70 -2.86 -4.65
CA ARG A 134 16.79 -1.56 -4.00
C ARG A 134 16.40 -0.46 -4.98
N ARG A 135 15.80 0.62 -4.47
CA ARG A 135 15.34 1.74 -5.29
C ARG A 135 16.43 2.32 -6.18
N GLU A 136 17.65 2.40 -5.68
CA GLU A 136 18.81 2.92 -6.40
C GLU A 136 19.17 2.07 -7.64
N LEU A 137 18.76 0.82 -7.65
CA LEU A 137 19.01 -0.11 -8.76
C LEU A 137 17.86 -0.09 -9.79
N VAL A 138 16.76 0.57 -9.48
CA VAL A 138 15.58 0.64 -10.34
C VAL A 138 15.57 2.00 -11.03
N ARG A 139 15.78 1.99 -12.34
CA ARG A 139 15.61 3.22 -13.12
C ARG A 139 14.12 3.55 -13.21
N GLN A 140 13.72 4.61 -12.55
CA GLN A 140 12.35 5.11 -12.56
C GLN A 140 12.27 6.41 -13.36
N THR A 141 11.25 6.50 -14.18
CA THR A 141 10.92 7.71 -14.95
C THR A 141 9.46 8.06 -14.75
N LEU A 142 9.16 9.33 -14.82
CA LEU A 142 7.79 9.84 -14.78
C LEU A 142 7.62 10.79 -15.97
N ASP A 143 6.94 10.31 -17.01
CA ASP A 143 6.63 11.18 -18.16
C ASP A 143 5.51 12.17 -17.81
N SER A 144 5.24 13.12 -18.71
CA SER A 144 4.24 14.16 -18.46
C SER A 144 2.82 13.62 -18.31
N GLN A 145 2.47 12.55 -19.01
CA GLN A 145 1.16 11.94 -18.90
C GLN A 145 0.98 11.19 -17.57
N GLN A 146 1.98 10.42 -17.16
CA GLN A 146 2.01 9.75 -15.86
C GLN A 146 1.99 10.78 -14.71
N ARG A 147 2.72 11.88 -14.86
CA ARG A 147 2.72 12.97 -13.87
C ARG A 147 1.33 13.57 -13.71
N GLN A 148 0.66 13.94 -14.80
CA GLN A 148 -0.69 14.47 -14.76
C GLN A 148 -1.67 13.49 -14.13
N HIS A 149 -1.54 12.23 -14.46
CA HIS A 149 -2.42 11.17 -13.97
C HIS A 149 -2.29 10.99 -12.45
N ASN A 150 -1.07 11.04 -11.94
CA ASN A 150 -0.77 10.91 -10.51
C ASN A 150 -0.94 12.23 -9.73
N LEU A 151 -1.36 13.30 -10.38
CA LEU A 151 -1.73 14.60 -9.79
C LEU A 151 -3.24 14.86 -9.88
N ASP A 152 -4.00 14.00 -10.53
CA ASP A 152 -5.40 14.24 -10.82
C ASP A 152 -6.24 14.27 -9.52
N VAL A 153 -6.90 15.39 -9.31
CA VAL A 153 -7.85 15.67 -8.24
C VAL A 153 -9.16 16.25 -8.78
N SER A 154 -9.44 15.98 -10.06
CA SER A 154 -10.59 16.54 -10.79
C SER A 154 -11.94 16.04 -10.29
N ALA A 155 -11.98 14.93 -9.54
CA ALA A 155 -13.21 14.39 -8.96
C ALA A 155 -13.96 15.39 -8.05
N GLY A 156 -13.29 16.44 -7.61
CA GLY A 156 -13.90 17.50 -6.79
C GLY A 156 -14.15 17.09 -5.35
N GLY A 157 -14.92 17.91 -4.65
CA GLY A 157 -15.24 17.67 -3.24
C GLY A 157 -14.10 18.01 -2.28
N ASN A 158 -14.30 17.69 -1.02
CA ASN A 158 -13.33 17.87 0.07
C ASN A 158 -12.77 19.31 0.17
N PRO A 159 -13.63 20.35 0.28
CA PRO A 159 -13.17 21.74 0.26
C PRO A 159 -12.27 22.09 1.45
N ARG A 160 -12.48 21.50 2.61
CA ARG A 160 -11.66 21.73 3.81
C ARG A 160 -10.25 21.20 3.62
N THR A 161 -10.10 20.02 3.00
CA THR A 161 -8.80 19.43 2.68
C THR A 161 -8.07 20.30 1.66
N ARG A 162 -8.76 20.80 0.65
CA ARG A 162 -8.18 21.70 -0.37
C ARG A 162 -7.64 22.98 0.25
N GLU A 163 -8.40 23.63 1.10
CA GLU A 163 -7.98 24.85 1.80
C GLU A 163 -6.80 24.58 2.75
N TRP A 164 -6.90 23.51 3.52
CA TRP A 164 -5.83 23.11 4.45
C TRP A 164 -4.51 22.86 3.74
N VAL A 165 -4.52 22.07 2.66
CA VAL A 165 -3.30 21.76 1.88
C VAL A 165 -2.74 23.02 1.21
N ALA A 166 -3.58 23.91 0.70
CA ALA A 166 -3.12 25.19 0.15
C ALA A 166 -2.33 26.00 1.19
N GLY A 167 -2.77 26.03 2.44
CA GLY A 167 -2.05 26.65 3.55
C GLY A 167 -0.72 25.96 3.85
N LEU A 168 -0.69 24.61 3.82
CA LEU A 168 0.55 23.87 4.01
C LEU A 168 1.58 24.11 2.92
N VAL A 169 1.15 24.21 1.67
CA VAL A 169 2.02 24.54 0.53
C VAL A 169 2.65 25.91 0.73
N ALA A 170 1.86 26.90 1.16
CA ALA A 170 2.35 28.25 1.38
C ALA A 170 3.40 28.33 2.51
N SER A 171 3.36 27.43 3.48
CA SER A 171 4.27 27.42 4.64
C SER A 171 5.41 26.39 4.53
N SER A 172 5.45 25.59 3.47
CA SER A 172 6.48 24.55 3.27
C SER A 172 7.54 25.04 2.28
N GLU A 173 8.81 24.79 2.60
CA GLU A 173 9.93 25.16 1.73
C GLU A 173 10.21 24.08 0.66
N THR A 174 10.03 22.81 1.03
CA THR A 174 10.30 21.68 0.15
C THR A 174 9.13 20.68 0.14
N PRO A 175 9.02 19.82 -0.88
CA PRO A 175 8.03 18.72 -0.86
C PRO A 175 8.15 17.83 0.36
N MET A 176 9.36 17.55 0.82
CA MET A 176 9.58 16.74 2.04
C MET A 176 9.08 17.41 3.30
N ASP A 177 9.20 18.73 3.42
CA ASP A 177 8.63 19.47 4.56
C ASP A 177 7.13 19.29 4.63
N LEU A 178 6.46 19.38 3.48
CA LEU A 178 5.02 19.16 3.38
C LEU A 178 4.65 17.70 3.75
N VAL A 179 5.37 16.72 3.22
CA VAL A 179 5.16 15.30 3.54
C VAL A 179 5.33 15.06 5.03
N ASN A 180 6.37 15.59 5.65
CA ASN A 180 6.60 15.47 7.09
C ASN A 180 5.47 16.12 7.89
N THR A 181 4.96 17.26 7.45
CA THR A 181 3.82 17.93 8.09
C THR A 181 2.55 17.08 8.01
N LEU A 182 2.27 16.47 6.87
CA LEU A 182 1.14 15.55 6.72
C LEU A 182 1.26 14.34 7.66
N ILE A 183 2.44 13.74 7.72
CA ILE A 183 2.70 12.59 8.60
C ILE A 183 2.59 12.98 10.07
N ASP A 184 3.11 14.13 10.46
CA ASP A 184 2.99 14.64 11.83
C ASP A 184 1.54 14.94 12.21
N TYR A 185 0.72 15.38 11.27
CA TYR A 185 -0.70 15.55 11.47
C TYR A 185 -1.39 14.23 11.84
N PHE A 186 -1.13 13.16 11.10
CA PHE A 186 -1.63 11.83 11.45
C PHE A 186 -1.13 11.33 12.80
N ARG A 187 0.13 11.61 13.12
CA ARG A 187 0.74 11.18 14.38
C ARG A 187 0.14 11.89 15.59
N ASN A 188 -0.15 13.18 15.50
CA ASN A 188 -0.36 14.06 16.64
C ASN A 188 -1.81 14.50 16.86
N GLN A 189 -2.73 14.22 15.94
CA GLN A 189 -4.11 14.75 16.01
C GLN A 189 -5.15 13.75 16.48
N GLY A 190 -4.74 12.71 17.20
CA GLY A 190 -5.66 11.77 17.83
C GLY A 190 -6.31 10.77 16.85
N PHE A 191 -5.66 10.46 15.74
CA PHE A 191 -6.11 9.43 14.82
C PHE A 191 -6.01 8.04 15.45
N LEU A 192 -7.04 7.21 15.22
CA LEU A 192 -7.11 5.84 15.72
C LEU A 192 -7.37 4.86 14.56
N TYR A 193 -6.81 3.66 14.70
CA TYR A 193 -6.97 2.58 13.73
C TYR A 193 -8.16 1.70 14.14
N THR A 194 -9.14 1.54 13.23
CA THR A 194 -10.32 0.68 13.45
C THR A 194 -10.82 0.11 12.13
N LEU A 195 -11.29 -1.14 12.15
CA LEU A 195 -11.99 -1.77 11.01
C LEU A 195 -13.48 -1.43 10.96
N LYS A 196 -13.99 -0.70 11.93
CA LYS A 196 -15.40 -0.30 12.04
C LYS A 196 -15.54 1.24 12.14
N PRO A 197 -15.02 1.99 11.16
CA PRO A 197 -15.16 3.43 11.19
C PRO A 197 -16.60 3.86 10.93
N PRO A 198 -17.00 5.05 11.35
CA PRO A 198 -18.30 5.61 11.00
C PRO A 198 -18.39 5.91 9.50
N ALA A 199 -19.60 5.95 8.97
CA ALA A 199 -19.85 6.40 7.60
C ALA A 199 -19.50 7.88 7.44
N LEU A 200 -18.87 8.25 6.34
CA LEU A 200 -18.25 9.57 6.15
C LEU A 200 -19.02 10.52 5.23
N GLY A 201 -19.94 10.03 4.42
CA GLY A 201 -20.71 10.87 3.49
C GLY A 201 -19.92 11.28 2.24
N ASN A 202 -20.35 12.38 1.58
CA ASN A 202 -19.83 12.78 0.27
C ASN A 202 -18.43 13.41 0.30
N ASN A 203 -18.12 14.20 1.35
CA ASN A 203 -16.80 14.76 1.59
C ASN A 203 -16.07 13.89 2.60
N ASP A 204 -15.81 12.66 2.20
CA ASP A 204 -15.29 11.62 3.09
C ASP A 204 -13.88 11.91 3.60
N ILE A 205 -13.02 12.49 2.80
CA ILE A 205 -11.66 12.86 3.22
C ILE A 205 -11.72 14.01 4.25
N ASP A 206 -12.55 15.03 4.02
CA ASP A 206 -12.76 16.10 5.00
C ASP A 206 -13.25 15.54 6.34
N ALA A 207 -14.28 14.70 6.30
CA ALA A 207 -14.84 14.10 7.51
C ALA A 207 -13.81 13.23 8.25
N PHE A 208 -13.04 12.45 7.53
CA PHE A 208 -11.98 11.61 8.10
C PHE A 208 -10.86 12.44 8.73
N LEU A 209 -10.33 13.42 8.01
CA LEU A 209 -9.18 14.21 8.48
C LEU A 209 -9.51 15.14 9.64
N PHE A 210 -10.72 15.71 9.66
CA PHE A 210 -11.04 16.82 10.58
C PHE A 210 -12.09 16.49 11.61
N ASP A 211 -12.95 15.50 11.37
CA ASP A 211 -14.08 15.21 12.25
C ASP A 211 -13.94 13.87 12.97
N THR A 212 -13.92 12.74 12.24
CA THR A 212 -13.96 11.41 12.85
C THR A 212 -12.58 10.90 13.29
N ARG A 213 -11.57 11.02 12.45
CA ARG A 213 -10.20 10.54 12.68
C ARG A 213 -10.12 9.05 13.03
N LEU A 214 -11.09 8.29 12.57
CA LEU A 214 -11.23 6.85 12.77
C LEU A 214 -11.23 6.15 11.42
N GLY A 215 -10.31 5.22 11.22
CA GLY A 215 -10.21 4.48 9.97
C GLY A 215 -9.18 3.38 10.01
N PHE A 216 -9.01 2.72 8.89
CA PHE A 216 -7.99 1.71 8.66
C PHE A 216 -7.09 2.11 7.47
N CYS A 217 -6.18 1.25 7.06
CA CYS A 217 -5.13 1.60 6.09
C CYS A 217 -5.64 2.29 4.82
N ALA A 218 -6.80 1.89 4.31
CA ALA A 218 -7.39 2.49 3.11
C ALA A 218 -7.73 3.98 3.31
N HIS A 219 -8.24 4.35 4.48
CA HIS A 219 -8.52 5.75 4.84
C HIS A 219 -7.24 6.58 4.91
N TYR A 220 -6.24 6.07 5.60
CA TYR A 220 -4.95 6.76 5.78
C TYR A 220 -4.21 6.92 4.46
N ALA A 221 -4.08 5.85 3.69
CA ALA A 221 -3.42 5.88 2.39
C ALA A 221 -4.15 6.80 1.40
N GLY A 222 -5.47 6.67 1.29
CA GLY A 222 -6.29 7.48 0.39
C GLY A 222 -6.24 8.97 0.72
N ALA A 223 -6.38 9.34 1.98
CA ALA A 223 -6.32 10.73 2.42
C ALA A 223 -4.92 11.33 2.20
N PHE A 224 -3.86 10.57 2.50
CA PHE A 224 -2.50 11.01 2.29
C PHE A 224 -2.19 11.23 0.80
N VAL A 225 -2.57 10.31 -0.07
CA VAL A 225 -2.38 10.44 -1.52
C VAL A 225 -3.16 11.65 -2.07
N TYR A 226 -4.41 11.81 -1.65
CA TYR A 226 -5.23 12.94 -2.08
C TYR A 226 -4.61 14.29 -1.67
N ALA A 227 -4.20 14.42 -0.41
CA ALA A 227 -3.53 15.63 0.08
C ALA A 227 -2.20 15.89 -0.65
N SER A 228 -1.41 14.86 -0.91
CA SER A 228 -0.15 14.97 -1.67
C SER A 228 -0.39 15.47 -3.09
N ARG A 229 -1.42 14.96 -3.78
CA ARG A 229 -1.82 15.43 -5.12
C ARG A 229 -2.25 16.89 -5.13
N LEU A 230 -3.03 17.30 -4.13
CA LEU A 230 -3.43 18.70 -3.96
C LEU A 230 -2.21 19.61 -3.77
N ALA A 231 -1.16 19.11 -3.15
CA ALA A 231 0.10 19.84 -2.94
C ALA A 231 1.03 19.86 -4.17
N GLY A 232 0.64 19.23 -5.27
CA GLY A 232 1.47 19.14 -6.47
C GLY A 232 2.52 18.04 -6.42
N ILE A 233 2.42 17.10 -5.48
CA ILE A 233 3.30 15.93 -5.39
C ILE A 233 2.59 14.74 -6.05
N PRO A 234 3.13 14.19 -7.13
CA PRO A 234 2.55 13.00 -7.75
C PRO A 234 2.48 11.86 -6.73
N ALA A 235 1.31 11.25 -6.59
CA ALA A 235 1.08 10.24 -5.57
C ALA A 235 0.06 9.20 -6.05
N ARG A 236 0.16 7.98 -5.51
CA ARG A 236 -0.69 6.86 -5.85
C ARG A 236 -0.89 5.94 -4.67
N VAL A 237 -2.01 5.23 -4.65
CA VAL A 237 -2.28 4.18 -3.66
C VAL A 237 -1.69 2.87 -4.17
N VAL A 238 -1.04 2.14 -3.29
CA VAL A 238 -0.57 0.78 -3.54
C VAL A 238 -1.35 -0.17 -2.65
N THR A 239 -1.83 -1.26 -3.23
CA THR A 239 -2.43 -2.35 -2.47
C THR A 239 -1.60 -3.61 -2.58
N GLY A 240 -1.64 -4.42 -1.56
CA GLY A 240 -0.90 -5.65 -1.45
C GLY A 240 -1.10 -6.27 -0.07
N TYR A 241 -0.02 -6.79 0.46
CA TYR A 241 0.01 -7.37 1.80
C TYR A 241 1.19 -6.78 2.57
N GLN A 242 1.06 -6.70 3.88
CA GLN A 242 2.14 -6.25 4.74
C GLN A 242 2.35 -7.24 5.88
N GLY A 243 3.58 -7.72 6.01
CA GLY A 243 3.97 -8.66 7.05
C GLY A 243 3.89 -10.12 6.59
N GLY A 244 3.37 -10.96 7.45
CA GLY A 244 3.33 -12.40 7.33
C GLY A 244 3.80 -13.05 8.62
N GLU A 245 3.67 -14.34 8.72
CA GLU A 245 4.07 -15.14 9.88
C GLU A 245 5.15 -16.14 9.48
N TRP A 246 6.29 -16.09 10.17
CA TRP A 246 7.40 -17.02 9.97
C TRP A 246 7.09 -18.37 10.59
N ASN A 247 7.25 -19.43 9.79
CA ASN A 247 7.42 -20.78 10.29
C ASN A 247 8.92 -21.05 10.41
N GLU A 248 9.47 -20.89 11.60
CA GLU A 248 10.91 -21.03 11.83
C GLU A 248 11.40 -22.46 11.62
N ALA A 249 10.56 -23.46 11.89
CA ALA A 249 10.92 -24.87 11.72
C ALA A 249 11.12 -25.26 10.24
N GLU A 250 10.31 -24.69 9.36
CA GLU A 250 10.32 -24.99 7.92
C GLU A 250 10.86 -23.86 7.06
N ASN A 251 11.25 -22.74 7.69
CA ASN A 251 11.89 -21.58 7.06
C ASN A 251 11.09 -20.96 5.90
N TYR A 252 9.78 -20.76 6.09
CA TYR A 252 8.95 -20.01 5.16
C TYR A 252 8.06 -19.00 5.85
N LEU A 253 7.66 -17.99 5.10
CA LEU A 253 6.70 -16.97 5.51
C LEU A 253 5.31 -17.33 4.97
N THR A 254 4.29 -17.28 5.83
CA THR A 254 2.88 -17.42 5.44
C THR A 254 2.22 -16.05 5.44
N VAL A 255 1.62 -15.65 4.32
CA VAL A 255 0.84 -14.43 4.17
C VAL A 255 -0.62 -14.79 3.89
N ARG A 256 -1.50 -14.27 4.72
CA ARG A 256 -2.94 -14.55 4.66
C ARG A 256 -3.73 -13.35 4.19
N GLN A 257 -4.97 -13.53 3.81
CA GLN A 257 -5.83 -12.44 3.35
C GLN A 257 -5.96 -11.33 4.38
N TYR A 258 -5.96 -11.63 5.68
CA TYR A 258 -6.01 -10.62 6.74
C TYR A 258 -4.73 -9.75 6.81
N ASP A 259 -3.66 -10.12 6.15
CA ASP A 259 -2.47 -9.27 6.00
C ASP A 259 -2.61 -8.24 4.87
N ALA A 260 -3.74 -8.22 4.16
CA ALA A 260 -4.03 -7.23 3.13
C ALA A 260 -3.87 -5.81 3.68
N HIS A 261 -3.24 -4.95 2.91
CA HIS A 261 -2.85 -3.60 3.31
C HIS A 261 -2.85 -2.65 2.13
N ALA A 262 -3.02 -1.37 2.44
CA ALA A 262 -2.88 -0.28 1.50
C ALA A 262 -1.91 0.76 2.06
N TRP A 263 -1.11 1.35 1.18
CA TRP A 263 -0.15 2.40 1.51
C TRP A 263 0.00 3.37 0.36
N ALA A 264 0.85 4.35 0.51
CA ALA A 264 1.09 5.36 -0.51
C ALA A 264 2.48 5.22 -1.13
N GLU A 265 2.59 5.67 -2.37
CA GLU A 265 3.84 6.02 -3.02
C GLU A 265 3.75 7.46 -3.53
N ILE A 266 4.78 8.23 -3.27
CA ILE A 266 4.94 9.60 -3.76
C ILE A 266 6.15 9.70 -4.66
N TRP A 267 6.06 10.58 -5.67
CA TRP A 267 7.20 10.86 -6.54
C TRP A 267 8.00 12.05 -5.98
N LEU A 268 9.28 11.81 -5.72
CA LEU A 268 10.23 12.85 -5.35
C LEU A 268 11.26 13.01 -6.47
N GLU A 269 11.42 14.23 -6.95
CA GLU A 269 12.39 14.54 -8.01
C GLU A 269 13.80 14.12 -7.60
N GLY A 270 14.50 13.47 -8.52
CA GLY A 270 15.86 12.95 -8.29
C GLY A 270 15.91 11.64 -7.48
N THR A 271 14.80 11.20 -6.89
CA THR A 271 14.72 10.02 -6.06
C THR A 271 13.83 8.93 -6.68
N GLY A 272 12.70 9.31 -7.27
CA GLY A 272 11.70 8.38 -7.79
C GLY A 272 10.55 8.12 -6.82
N TRP A 273 9.86 7.00 -7.00
CA TRP A 273 8.75 6.60 -6.14
C TRP A 273 9.24 6.17 -4.76
N VAL A 274 8.68 6.78 -3.74
CA VAL A 274 8.99 6.54 -2.33
C VAL A 274 7.74 6.03 -1.62
N ARG A 275 7.87 4.91 -0.91
CA ARG A 275 6.80 4.38 -0.07
C ARG A 275 6.59 5.27 1.14
N VAL A 276 5.33 5.62 1.40
CA VAL A 276 4.89 6.26 2.63
C VAL A 276 3.67 5.50 3.15
N ASP A 277 3.76 5.02 4.38
CA ASP A 277 2.65 4.33 5.03
C ASP A 277 2.21 5.10 6.29
N PRO A 278 1.13 5.89 6.19
CA PRO A 278 0.63 6.62 7.35
C PRO A 278 0.18 5.71 8.49
N THR A 279 -0.25 4.48 8.20
CA THR A 279 -0.59 3.50 9.25
C THR A 279 0.58 3.23 10.17
N ALA A 280 1.81 3.28 9.68
CA ALA A 280 3.01 3.04 10.48
C ALA A 280 3.19 4.05 11.64
N VAL A 281 2.66 5.26 11.52
CA VAL A 281 2.74 6.28 12.58
C VAL A 281 1.49 6.33 13.46
N VAL A 282 0.34 5.86 12.95
CA VAL A 282 -0.92 5.81 13.70
C VAL A 282 -1.05 4.52 14.49
N ALA A 283 -0.72 3.40 13.89
CA ALA A 283 -0.81 2.06 14.47
C ALA A 283 0.47 1.26 14.18
N PRO A 284 1.60 1.60 14.80
CA PRO A 284 2.87 0.92 14.55
C PRO A 284 2.80 -0.58 14.81
N ASP A 285 1.96 -1.04 15.72
CA ASP A 285 1.75 -2.46 16.01
C ASP A 285 1.17 -3.23 14.83
N ARG A 286 0.37 -2.57 13.96
CA ARG A 286 -0.10 -3.20 12.71
C ARG A 286 1.07 -3.64 11.84
N ILE A 287 2.11 -2.84 11.79
CA ILE A 287 3.28 -3.07 10.93
C ILE A 287 4.29 -4.00 11.59
N GLN A 288 4.51 -3.85 12.90
CA GLN A 288 5.49 -4.63 13.66
C GLN A 288 4.98 -6.04 14.01
N PHE A 289 3.69 -6.18 14.30
CA PHE A 289 3.10 -7.41 14.85
C PHE A 289 1.90 -7.93 14.06
N GLY A 290 1.25 -7.11 13.25
CA GLY A 290 0.10 -7.46 12.43
C GLY A 290 -1.23 -6.92 12.93
N LEU A 291 -2.29 -7.26 12.19
CA LEU A 291 -3.62 -6.71 12.41
C LEU A 291 -4.20 -7.07 13.78
N GLU A 292 -4.06 -8.32 14.20
CA GLU A 292 -4.61 -8.79 15.47
C GLU A 292 -4.10 -7.96 16.65
N GLN A 293 -2.81 -7.67 16.71
CA GLN A 293 -2.22 -6.87 17.78
C GLN A 293 -2.76 -5.44 17.76
N ALA A 294 -2.89 -4.82 16.60
CA ALA A 294 -3.45 -3.48 16.48
C ALA A 294 -4.91 -3.40 16.95
N LEU A 295 -5.70 -4.45 16.69
CA LEU A 295 -7.10 -4.53 17.11
C LEU A 295 -7.27 -4.90 18.60
N GLN A 296 -6.31 -5.58 19.21
CA GLN A 296 -6.33 -5.85 20.66
C GLN A 296 -6.25 -4.55 21.45
N GLU A 297 -5.43 -3.60 21.02
CA GLU A 297 -5.39 -2.27 21.63
C GLU A 297 -6.72 -1.53 21.51
N GLU A 298 -7.39 -1.64 20.35
CA GLU A 298 -8.73 -1.10 20.16
C GLU A 298 -9.74 -1.74 21.14
N GLY A 299 -9.69 -3.06 21.32
CA GLY A 299 -10.54 -3.79 22.26
C GLY A 299 -10.37 -3.31 23.69
N SER A 300 -9.13 -3.20 24.18
CA SER A 300 -8.84 -2.72 25.53
C SER A 300 -9.29 -1.26 25.72
N PHE A 301 -9.08 -0.40 24.74
CA PHE A 301 -9.54 0.99 24.78
C PHE A 301 -11.08 1.10 24.84
N MET A 302 -11.79 0.24 24.12
CA MET A 302 -13.26 0.20 24.15
C MET A 302 -13.78 -0.36 25.48
N GLU A 303 -13.12 -1.36 26.04
CA GLU A 303 -13.44 -1.90 27.36
C GLU A 303 -13.23 -0.85 28.45
N ASP A 304 -12.15 -0.10 28.43
CA ASP A 304 -11.87 1.00 29.37
C ASP A 304 -12.94 2.11 29.26
N LYS A 305 -13.40 2.42 28.07
CA LYS A 305 -14.50 3.38 27.88
C LYS A 305 -15.85 2.88 28.39
N LEU A 306 -16.12 1.57 28.23
CA LEU A 306 -17.35 0.97 28.71
C LEU A 306 -17.36 0.78 30.22
N LEU A 307 -16.18 0.61 30.84
CA LEU A 307 -16.02 0.43 32.28
C LEU A 307 -15.82 1.74 33.05
N SER A 308 -15.65 2.86 32.35
CA SER A 308 -15.62 4.18 32.97
C SER A 308 -17.07 4.62 33.23
N PRO A 309 -17.59 4.57 34.48
CA PRO A 309 -18.93 5.08 34.76
C PRO A 309 -18.96 6.56 34.38
N GLY A 310 -19.83 6.91 33.43
CA GLY A 310 -20.10 8.30 33.14
C GLY A 310 -20.37 9.04 34.44
N ARG A 311 -19.57 10.04 34.72
CA ARG A 311 -19.89 10.99 35.77
C ARG A 311 -21.18 11.68 35.35
N ILE A 312 -22.25 11.37 36.08
CA ILE A 312 -23.49 12.10 36.08
C ILE A 312 -23.20 13.50 36.60
#